data_b6c1cac5d14437140760aa7099206bac
#
_entry.id   b6c1cac5d14437140760aa7099206bac
#
_cell.length_a   1.000
_cell.length_b   1.000
_cell.length_c   1.000
_cell.angle_alpha   90.00
_cell.angle_beta   90.00
_cell.angle_gamma   90.00
#
_symmetry.space_group_name_H-M   'P 1'
#
loop_
_entity.id
_entity.type
_entity.pdbx_description
1 polymer ?
#
loop_
_entity_poly.entity_id
_entity_poly.type
_entity_poly.pdbx_seq_one_letter_code
_entity_poly.pdbx_strand_id
1 'polypeptide(L)'
;LRGKSVSTAFLMAGLAGTGRVSPGACLHAAKRAGLEGKIVYRKSLQDISPLVLPCILLLSRDRSCVLTSLDDGKAGVIFPETGEGVQPVPLQMLADEYTGYAIFATREARLDQRADRIRLLKGKRWFWDVLLYYMPIYRHVAFASVVINLIGVISPLFVMNVYDRVIPNNAVDTLWVLAIGILIAYLFDFLLRNLRSYFVDVAGRNADVVLSSRLVQKVLTMRLDAKPESTGALVNNLREFESLREFFSSSTLLAFIDLPFLVVALLLLGYIGGPLVILPLCAIPVLIITGIVLQEAGKRTAEQGYKQNMQKNALLVELVNGLETLKACMAESRMLHLWEQVVGVSAKAGSVAKKYNNLAITISTLVTQAVSVGMVIWGVYRIADGTMTMGGLIGSNILVGRAMAPLMQIASLLTRLQNS
;
A
#
# COMPACT_ATOMS: atom_id res chain seq x y z
N LEU A 1 2.20 -36.22 -4.72
CA LEU A 1 1.79 -35.86 -6.08
C LEU A 1 2.24 -34.49 -6.56
N ARG A 2 2.46 -33.52 -5.70
CA ARG A 2 2.79 -32.11 -6.06
C ARG A 2 3.92 -31.51 -5.20
N GLY A 3 4.88 -32.35 -4.75
CA GLY A 3 6.08 -31.90 -4.05
C GLY A 3 5.84 -31.44 -2.62
N LYS A 4 4.72 -31.80 -1.97
CA LYS A 4 4.51 -31.58 -0.54
C LYS A 4 4.72 -32.91 0.20
N SER A 5 5.65 -32.93 1.14
CA SER A 5 5.79 -34.03 2.10
C SER A 5 4.73 -33.84 3.20
N VAL A 6 3.69 -34.67 3.17
CA VAL A 6 2.63 -34.69 4.19
C VAL A 6 2.57 -36.12 4.75
N SER A 7 2.55 -36.27 6.06
CA SER A 7 2.47 -37.62 6.66
C SER A 7 1.10 -38.26 6.40
N THR A 8 1.10 -39.58 6.19
CA THR A 8 -0.12 -40.36 6.04
C THR A 8 -1.05 -40.24 7.25
N ALA A 9 -0.49 -40.17 8.45
CA ALA A 9 -1.25 -39.93 9.67
C ALA A 9 -2.02 -38.58 9.67
N PHE A 10 -1.42 -37.52 9.13
CA PHE A 10 -2.10 -36.23 8.99
C PHE A 10 -3.24 -36.28 7.96
N LEU A 11 -3.06 -36.99 6.86
CA LEU A 11 -4.08 -37.14 5.83
C LEU A 11 -5.27 -37.96 6.32
N MET A 12 -4.99 -39.03 7.12
CA MET A 12 -6.00 -39.94 7.67
C MET A 12 -6.67 -39.44 8.94
N ALA A 13 -6.15 -38.39 9.62
CA ALA A 13 -6.72 -37.84 10.83
C ALA A 13 -8.18 -37.41 10.60
N GLY A 14 -9.13 -38.03 11.35
CA GLY A 14 -10.56 -37.72 11.28
C GLY A 14 -11.33 -38.33 10.11
N LEU A 15 -10.73 -39.23 9.35
CA LEU A 15 -11.48 -40.17 8.49
C LEU A 15 -11.87 -41.36 9.38
N ALA A 16 -13.15 -41.41 9.78
CA ALA A 16 -13.66 -42.46 10.67
C ALA A 16 -13.48 -43.84 10.04
N GLY A 17 -12.78 -44.69 10.76
CA GLY A 17 -12.43 -46.07 10.63
C GLY A 17 -13.23 -46.91 9.65
N THR A 18 -12.56 -47.50 8.74
CA THR A 18 -12.60 -48.81 8.11
C THR A 18 -11.57 -48.76 7.00
N GLY A 19 -10.64 -49.65 6.92
CA GLY A 19 -9.42 -49.67 6.09
C GLY A 19 -9.55 -49.38 4.57
N ARG A 20 -10.67 -48.82 4.11
CA ARG A 20 -10.91 -48.41 2.74
C ARG A 20 -11.24 -46.92 2.68
N VAL A 21 -10.43 -46.19 1.91
CA VAL A 21 -10.63 -44.74 1.70
C VAL A 21 -11.57 -44.55 0.51
N SER A 22 -12.76 -44.01 0.73
CA SER A 22 -13.66 -43.65 -0.36
C SER A 22 -13.10 -42.51 -1.22
N PRO A 23 -13.49 -42.41 -2.52
CA PRO A 23 -13.05 -41.30 -3.37
C PRO A 23 -13.36 -39.89 -2.78
N GLY A 24 -14.50 -39.75 -2.07
CA GLY A 24 -14.86 -38.53 -1.35
C GLY A 24 -13.92 -38.25 -0.18
N ALA A 25 -13.52 -39.27 0.59
CA ALA A 25 -12.56 -39.12 1.66
C ALA A 25 -11.17 -38.72 1.14
N CYS A 26 -10.78 -39.18 -0.05
CA CYS A 26 -9.56 -38.75 -0.72
C CYS A 26 -9.59 -37.26 -1.08
N LEU A 27 -10.75 -36.71 -1.49
CA LEU A 27 -10.91 -35.25 -1.72
C LEU A 27 -10.77 -34.46 -0.42
N HIS A 28 -11.33 -34.95 0.68
CA HIS A 28 -11.17 -34.29 1.98
C HIS A 28 -9.72 -34.31 2.48
N ALA A 29 -9.01 -35.42 2.26
CA ALA A 29 -7.58 -35.52 2.57
C ALA A 29 -6.75 -34.55 1.69
N ALA A 30 -7.05 -34.45 0.40
CA ALA A 30 -6.42 -33.52 -0.53
C ALA A 30 -6.61 -32.05 -0.09
N LYS A 31 -7.83 -31.70 0.32
CA LYS A 31 -8.14 -30.34 0.82
C LYS A 31 -7.35 -29.99 2.08
N ARG A 32 -7.15 -30.93 3.00
CA ARG A 32 -6.28 -30.74 4.18
C ARG A 32 -4.82 -30.51 3.79
N ALA A 33 -4.36 -31.18 2.74
CA ALA A 33 -3.02 -30.95 2.19
C ALA A 33 -2.90 -29.62 1.42
N GLY A 34 -3.98 -28.81 1.34
CA GLY A 34 -4.02 -27.55 0.57
C GLY A 34 -4.02 -27.81 -0.93
N LEU A 35 -4.69 -28.92 -1.34
CA LEU A 35 -4.94 -29.26 -2.73
C LEU A 35 -6.46 -29.21 -2.98
N GLU A 36 -6.86 -28.63 -4.09
CA GLU A 36 -8.23 -28.73 -4.58
C GLU A 36 -8.35 -29.95 -5.48
N GLY A 37 -9.22 -30.92 -5.11
CA GLY A 37 -9.43 -32.15 -5.86
C GLY A 37 -10.81 -32.14 -6.52
N LYS A 38 -10.89 -32.73 -7.74
CA LYS A 38 -12.15 -33.02 -8.44
C LYS A 38 -12.17 -34.43 -8.95
N ILE A 39 -13.30 -35.12 -8.78
CA ILE A 39 -13.57 -36.38 -9.43
C ILE A 39 -14.24 -36.06 -10.76
N VAL A 40 -13.66 -36.56 -11.84
CA VAL A 40 -14.16 -36.30 -13.19
C VAL A 40 -14.33 -37.64 -13.89
N TYR A 41 -15.47 -37.84 -14.57
CA TYR A 41 -15.70 -38.96 -15.43
C TYR A 41 -15.05 -38.72 -16.80
N ARG A 42 -14.19 -39.66 -17.26
CA ARG A 42 -13.56 -39.69 -18.58
C ARG A 42 -13.68 -41.09 -19.13
N LYS A 43 -14.40 -41.23 -20.21
CA LYS A 43 -14.72 -42.54 -20.78
C LYS A 43 -13.47 -43.35 -21.20
N SER A 44 -12.48 -42.64 -21.72
CA SER A 44 -11.23 -43.23 -22.19
C SER A 44 -10.02 -42.57 -21.54
N LEU A 45 -8.92 -43.30 -21.35
CA LEU A 45 -7.64 -42.74 -20.90
C LEU A 45 -7.07 -41.73 -21.90
N GLN A 46 -7.42 -41.83 -23.18
CA GLN A 46 -7.01 -40.91 -24.24
C GLN A 46 -7.69 -39.52 -24.09
N ASP A 47 -8.84 -39.44 -23.38
CA ASP A 47 -9.54 -38.18 -23.09
C ASP A 47 -8.83 -37.38 -21.99
N ILE A 48 -7.79 -37.92 -21.37
CA ILE A 48 -7.00 -37.27 -20.34
C ILE A 48 -5.82 -36.55 -20.98
N SER A 49 -5.86 -35.23 -21.01
CA SER A 49 -4.74 -34.42 -21.54
C SER A 49 -3.47 -34.63 -20.72
N PRO A 50 -2.29 -34.78 -21.34
CA PRO A 50 -1.01 -34.86 -20.65
C PRO A 50 -0.73 -33.65 -19.76
N LEU A 51 -1.32 -32.48 -20.05
CA LEU A 51 -1.14 -31.21 -19.29
C LEU A 51 -1.77 -31.24 -17.90
N VAL A 52 -2.72 -32.17 -17.64
CA VAL A 52 -3.39 -32.24 -16.32
C VAL A 52 -2.79 -33.31 -15.41
N LEU A 53 -1.78 -34.03 -15.87
CA LEU A 53 -1.05 -35.03 -15.09
C LEU A 53 -0.17 -34.37 -14.00
N PRO A 54 0.09 -35.06 -12.89
CA PRO A 54 -0.37 -36.41 -12.50
C PRO A 54 -1.81 -36.40 -11.94
N CYS A 55 -2.54 -37.51 -12.18
CA CYS A 55 -3.88 -37.73 -11.62
C CYS A 55 -3.99 -39.16 -11.02
N ILE A 56 -4.98 -39.38 -10.13
CA ILE A 56 -5.27 -40.69 -9.56
C ILE A 56 -6.38 -41.33 -10.40
N LEU A 57 -6.12 -42.49 -10.92
CA LEU A 57 -7.11 -43.30 -11.63
C LEU A 57 -7.77 -44.31 -10.66
N LEU A 58 -9.09 -44.41 -10.76
CA LEU A 58 -9.83 -45.47 -10.05
C LEU A 58 -9.97 -46.69 -10.95
N LEU A 59 -9.46 -47.79 -10.45
CA LEU A 59 -9.43 -49.07 -11.18
C LEU A 59 -10.51 -50.02 -10.63
N SER A 60 -10.83 -51.07 -11.40
CA SER A 60 -11.69 -52.16 -10.96
C SER A 60 -11.12 -52.85 -9.72
N ARG A 61 -11.99 -53.58 -8.96
CA ARG A 61 -11.65 -54.29 -7.72
C ARG A 61 -11.09 -53.38 -6.61
N ASP A 62 -11.59 -52.12 -6.48
CA ASP A 62 -11.20 -51.15 -5.45
C ASP A 62 -9.71 -50.79 -5.44
N ARG A 63 -9.04 -50.91 -6.60
CA ARG A 63 -7.65 -50.45 -6.76
C ARG A 63 -7.56 -49.05 -7.29
N SER A 64 -6.43 -48.44 -7.08
CA SER A 64 -6.13 -47.09 -7.62
C SER A 64 -4.64 -47.00 -7.99
N CYS A 65 -4.32 -46.18 -8.96
CA CYS A 65 -2.94 -45.89 -9.33
C CYS A 65 -2.78 -44.39 -9.63
N VAL A 66 -1.55 -43.90 -9.58
CA VAL A 66 -1.22 -42.53 -10.00
C VAL A 66 -0.68 -42.56 -11.41
N LEU A 67 -1.39 -41.94 -12.35
CA LEU A 67 -0.94 -41.75 -13.72
C LEU A 67 -0.02 -40.55 -13.79
N THR A 68 1.23 -40.73 -14.19
CA THR A 68 2.27 -39.68 -14.25
C THR A 68 2.60 -39.21 -15.66
N SER A 69 2.57 -40.14 -16.64
CA SER A 69 2.80 -39.79 -18.05
C SER A 69 1.94 -40.67 -18.96
N LEU A 70 1.62 -40.13 -20.12
CA LEU A 70 0.91 -40.83 -21.22
C LEU A 70 1.75 -40.63 -22.48
N ASP A 71 2.39 -41.72 -22.93
CA ASP A 71 3.14 -41.76 -24.17
C ASP A 71 2.44 -42.73 -25.15
N ASP A 72 2.80 -42.66 -26.43
CA ASP A 72 2.18 -43.49 -27.47
C ASP A 72 2.23 -45.00 -27.14
N GLY A 73 1.11 -45.51 -26.63
CA GLY A 73 0.91 -46.92 -26.30
C GLY A 73 1.35 -47.38 -24.91
N LYS A 74 1.97 -46.53 -24.09
CA LYS A 74 2.39 -46.82 -22.71
C LYS A 74 1.97 -45.73 -21.76
N ALA A 75 1.57 -46.10 -20.55
CA ALA A 75 1.27 -45.19 -19.46
C ALA A 75 2.28 -45.37 -18.32
N GLY A 76 2.87 -44.27 -17.84
CA GLY A 76 3.70 -44.29 -16.64
C GLY A 76 2.79 -44.22 -15.41
N VAL A 77 2.76 -45.29 -14.62
CA VAL A 77 1.90 -45.41 -13.44
C VAL A 77 2.68 -45.77 -12.19
N ILE A 78 2.19 -45.26 -11.05
CA ILE A 78 2.70 -45.64 -9.72
C ILE A 78 1.56 -46.38 -9.01
N PHE A 79 1.81 -47.65 -8.66
CA PHE A 79 0.89 -48.44 -7.84
C PHE A 79 1.27 -48.33 -6.36
N PRO A 80 0.28 -48.26 -5.45
CA PRO A 80 0.57 -48.20 -4.01
C PRO A 80 1.38 -49.39 -3.50
N GLU A 81 1.23 -50.56 -4.12
CA GLU A 81 1.88 -51.79 -3.74
C GLU A 81 3.37 -51.84 -4.11
N THR A 82 3.78 -51.10 -5.12
CA THR A 82 5.16 -51.13 -5.66
C THR A 82 6.02 -49.93 -5.17
N GLY A 83 5.48 -49.07 -4.32
CA GLY A 83 6.18 -47.92 -3.80
C GLY A 83 6.22 -46.73 -4.77
N GLU A 84 7.27 -45.88 -4.68
CA GLU A 84 7.32 -44.62 -5.43
C GLU A 84 7.84 -44.73 -6.88
N GLY A 85 8.10 -45.98 -7.36
CA GLY A 85 8.65 -46.22 -8.70
C GLY A 85 7.61 -46.06 -9.79
N VAL A 86 7.93 -45.30 -10.86
CA VAL A 86 7.10 -45.21 -12.06
C VAL A 86 7.30 -46.46 -12.90
N GLN A 87 6.23 -47.22 -13.16
CA GLN A 87 6.24 -48.40 -13.99
C GLN A 87 5.57 -48.11 -15.33
N PRO A 88 6.19 -48.45 -16.46
CA PRO A 88 5.54 -48.38 -17.77
C PRO A 88 4.57 -49.56 -17.95
N VAL A 89 3.29 -49.26 -18.08
CA VAL A 89 2.23 -50.26 -18.30
C VAL A 89 1.63 -50.02 -19.69
N PRO A 90 1.33 -51.11 -20.46
CA PRO A 90 0.61 -50.97 -21.72
C PRO A 90 -0.75 -50.29 -21.53
N LEU A 91 -1.07 -49.34 -22.40
CA LEU A 91 -2.29 -48.53 -22.29
C LEU A 91 -3.56 -49.39 -22.32
N GLN A 92 -3.58 -50.48 -23.11
CA GLN A 92 -4.72 -51.42 -23.21
C GLN A 92 -5.00 -52.13 -21.89
N MET A 93 -3.95 -52.60 -21.19
CA MET A 93 -4.10 -53.29 -19.91
C MET A 93 -4.65 -52.34 -18.82
N LEU A 94 -4.24 -51.10 -18.85
CA LEU A 94 -4.75 -50.09 -17.93
C LEU A 94 -6.19 -49.65 -18.27
N ALA A 95 -6.53 -49.63 -19.56
CA ALA A 95 -7.86 -49.25 -20.03
C ALA A 95 -8.91 -50.32 -19.64
N ASP A 96 -8.56 -51.61 -19.65
CA ASP A 96 -9.45 -52.71 -19.26
C ASP A 96 -9.82 -52.69 -17.77
N GLU A 97 -8.95 -52.13 -16.92
CA GLU A 97 -9.18 -52.00 -15.48
C GLU A 97 -9.74 -50.63 -15.08
N TYR A 98 -9.72 -49.65 -15.97
CA TYR A 98 -10.14 -48.28 -15.69
C TYR A 98 -11.67 -48.16 -15.56
N THR A 99 -12.15 -47.61 -14.45
CA THR A 99 -13.59 -47.44 -14.17
C THR A 99 -14.22 -46.19 -14.81
N GLY A 100 -13.46 -45.40 -15.52
CA GLY A 100 -13.92 -44.12 -16.08
C GLY A 100 -13.78 -42.92 -15.14
N TYR A 101 -13.36 -43.13 -13.90
CA TYR A 101 -13.23 -42.04 -12.95
C TYR A 101 -11.76 -41.70 -12.64
N ALA A 102 -11.42 -40.41 -12.71
CA ALA A 102 -10.12 -39.93 -12.36
C ALA A 102 -10.25 -38.77 -11.33
N ILE A 103 -9.33 -38.72 -10.37
CA ILE A 103 -9.23 -37.66 -9.39
C ILE A 103 -8.07 -36.73 -9.78
N PHE A 104 -8.38 -35.52 -10.14
CA PHE A 104 -7.41 -34.48 -10.43
C PHE A 104 -7.21 -33.64 -9.17
N ALA A 105 -5.94 -33.48 -8.74
CA ALA A 105 -5.57 -32.63 -7.62
C ALA A 105 -4.69 -31.49 -8.12
N THR A 106 -5.17 -30.28 -7.95
CA THR A 106 -4.41 -29.05 -8.21
C THR A 106 -4.00 -28.41 -6.88
N ARG A 107 -2.89 -27.67 -6.85
CA ARG A 107 -2.63 -26.80 -5.69
C ARG A 107 -3.80 -25.84 -5.59
N GLU A 108 -4.41 -25.79 -4.40
CA GLU A 108 -5.29 -24.69 -4.07
C GLU A 108 -4.48 -23.41 -4.31
N ALA A 109 -4.75 -22.73 -5.43
CA ALA A 109 -4.32 -21.38 -5.56
C ALA A 109 -5.05 -20.66 -4.42
N ARG A 110 -4.38 -20.39 -3.32
CA ARG A 110 -4.83 -19.40 -2.35
C ARG A 110 -4.79 -18.04 -3.05
N LEU A 111 -5.66 -17.90 -4.03
CA LEU A 111 -6.12 -16.60 -4.45
C LEU A 111 -6.73 -16.02 -3.18
N ASP A 112 -6.07 -15.02 -2.63
CA ASP A 112 -6.59 -14.25 -1.51
C ASP A 112 -8.08 -14.04 -1.80
N GLN A 113 -8.97 -14.41 -0.87
CA GLN A 113 -10.45 -14.25 -1.01
C GLN A 113 -10.83 -12.82 -1.42
N ARG A 114 -9.88 -11.90 -1.34
CA ARG A 114 -9.92 -10.54 -1.83
C ARG A 114 -9.98 -10.45 -3.36
N ALA A 115 -9.46 -11.43 -4.09
CA ALA A 115 -9.49 -11.46 -5.56
C ALA A 115 -10.89 -11.75 -6.13
N ASP A 116 -11.73 -12.53 -5.43
CA ASP A 116 -13.12 -12.77 -5.83
C ASP A 116 -14.01 -11.52 -5.69
N ARG A 117 -13.66 -10.61 -4.77
CA ARG A 117 -14.32 -9.30 -4.63
C ARG A 117 -14.02 -8.36 -5.81
N ILE A 118 -12.94 -8.59 -6.54
CA ILE A 118 -12.52 -7.79 -7.71
C ILE A 118 -13.53 -7.90 -8.86
N ARG A 119 -14.23 -9.03 -9.01
CA ARG A 119 -15.23 -9.26 -10.07
C ARG A 119 -16.46 -8.36 -10.00
N LEU A 120 -16.77 -7.79 -8.84
CA LEU A 120 -18.00 -7.02 -8.61
C LEU A 120 -17.94 -5.56 -9.08
N LEU A 121 -16.77 -5.04 -9.42
CA LEU A 121 -16.57 -3.63 -9.72
C LEU A 121 -16.27 -3.40 -11.22
N LYS A 122 -17.22 -3.69 -12.10
CA LYS A 122 -17.15 -3.36 -13.54
C LYS A 122 -17.71 -1.95 -13.80
N GLY A 123 -16.90 -0.90 -13.66
CA GLY A 123 -17.34 0.47 -13.90
C GLY A 123 -16.33 1.31 -14.69
N LYS A 124 -16.80 2.36 -15.40
CA LYS A 124 -15.96 3.38 -16.05
C LYS A 124 -15.04 4.12 -15.04
N ARG A 125 -15.42 4.13 -13.75
CA ARG A 125 -14.69 4.79 -12.65
C ARG A 125 -13.95 3.79 -11.77
N TRP A 126 -13.30 2.82 -12.40
CA TRP A 126 -12.65 1.67 -11.74
C TRP A 126 -11.74 2.02 -10.54
N PHE A 127 -11.06 3.17 -10.59
CA PHE A 127 -10.18 3.65 -9.52
C PHE A 127 -10.98 4.15 -8.31
N TRP A 128 -11.95 5.04 -8.56
CA TRP A 128 -12.79 5.62 -7.51
C TRP A 128 -13.71 4.59 -6.85
N ASP A 129 -14.18 3.60 -7.62
CA ASP A 129 -14.99 2.50 -7.09
C ASP A 129 -14.23 1.69 -6.04
N VAL A 130 -12.91 1.48 -6.22
CA VAL A 130 -12.07 0.80 -5.22
C VAL A 130 -11.90 1.66 -3.98
N LEU A 131 -11.64 2.96 -4.13
CA LEU A 131 -11.50 3.88 -3.00
C LEU A 131 -12.79 3.96 -2.17
N LEU A 132 -13.94 4.11 -2.84
CA LEU A 132 -15.26 4.17 -2.21
C LEU A 132 -15.63 2.86 -1.50
N TYR A 133 -15.18 1.72 -2.02
CA TYR A 133 -15.39 0.43 -1.37
C TYR A 133 -14.73 0.35 0.02
N TYR A 134 -13.57 0.99 0.19
CA TYR A 134 -12.87 1.04 1.48
C TYR A 134 -13.30 2.24 2.35
N MET A 135 -14.29 3.04 1.92
CA MET A 135 -14.81 4.18 2.69
C MET A 135 -15.20 3.85 4.14
N PRO A 136 -15.78 2.67 4.46
CA PRO A 136 -16.07 2.31 5.85
C PRO A 136 -14.82 2.32 6.74
N ILE A 137 -13.67 1.87 6.24
CA ILE A 137 -12.40 1.89 7.00
C ILE A 137 -11.93 3.34 7.17
N TYR A 138 -11.98 4.15 6.12
CA TYR A 138 -11.60 5.57 6.19
C TYR A 138 -12.49 6.37 7.14
N ARG A 139 -13.76 5.99 7.31
CA ARG A 139 -14.65 6.60 8.32
C ARG A 139 -14.15 6.34 9.74
N HIS A 140 -13.67 5.13 10.05
CA HIS A 140 -13.06 4.85 11.36
C HIS A 140 -11.74 5.62 11.55
N VAL A 141 -10.95 5.76 10.48
CA VAL A 141 -9.75 6.60 10.48
C VAL A 141 -10.10 8.06 10.75
N ALA A 142 -11.13 8.59 10.09
CA ALA A 142 -11.60 9.97 10.32
C ALA A 142 -12.07 10.15 11.77
N PHE A 143 -12.82 9.20 12.32
CA PHE A 143 -13.23 9.25 13.73
C PHE A 143 -12.03 9.25 14.68
N ALA A 144 -11.04 8.37 14.45
CA ALA A 144 -9.81 8.36 15.24
C ALA A 144 -9.07 9.71 15.12
N SER A 145 -9.03 10.33 13.92
CA SER A 145 -8.44 11.66 13.73
C SER A 145 -9.16 12.75 14.54
N VAL A 146 -10.51 12.70 14.62
CA VAL A 146 -11.27 13.61 15.49
C VAL A 146 -10.79 13.51 16.93
N VAL A 147 -10.73 12.29 17.46
CA VAL A 147 -10.32 12.05 18.86
C VAL A 147 -8.86 12.47 19.09
N ILE A 148 -7.94 12.12 18.19
CA ILE A 148 -6.52 12.53 18.25
C ILE A 148 -6.39 14.05 18.30
N ASN A 149 -7.13 14.76 17.44
CA ASN A 149 -7.07 16.21 17.39
C ASN A 149 -7.69 16.86 18.63
N LEU A 150 -8.77 16.28 19.19
CA LEU A 150 -9.33 16.73 20.48
C LEU A 150 -8.35 16.54 21.63
N ILE A 151 -7.71 15.36 21.73
CA ILE A 151 -6.63 15.12 22.71
C ILE A 151 -5.48 16.10 22.50
N GLY A 152 -5.21 16.46 21.25
CA GLY A 152 -4.22 17.45 20.90
C GLY A 152 -4.44 18.82 21.55
N VAL A 153 -5.68 19.21 21.79
CA VAL A 153 -6.03 20.49 22.47
C VAL A 153 -5.69 20.46 23.97
N ILE A 154 -5.62 19.29 24.59
CA ILE A 154 -5.32 19.15 26.03
C ILE A 154 -3.96 19.74 26.38
N SER A 155 -2.95 19.60 25.50
CA SER A 155 -1.60 20.10 25.75
C SER A 155 -1.52 21.64 25.93
N PRO A 156 -2.06 22.46 25.02
CA PRO A 156 -2.11 23.92 25.25
C PRO A 156 -2.90 24.28 26.52
N LEU A 157 -4.02 23.62 26.79
CA LEU A 157 -4.84 23.88 27.97
C LEU A 157 -4.11 23.52 29.27
N PHE A 158 -3.35 22.42 29.28
CA PHE A 158 -2.50 22.05 30.41
C PHE A 158 -1.48 23.15 30.69
N VAL A 159 -0.71 23.57 29.68
CA VAL A 159 0.29 24.61 29.83
C VAL A 159 -0.34 25.93 30.33
N MET A 160 -1.48 26.32 29.75
CA MET A 160 -2.23 27.50 30.17
C MET A 160 -2.60 27.40 31.67
N ASN A 161 -3.16 26.32 32.14
CA ASN A 161 -3.51 26.14 33.55
C ASN A 161 -2.29 26.15 34.47
N VAL A 162 -1.17 25.56 34.05
CA VAL A 162 0.07 25.58 34.85
C VAL A 162 0.56 27.01 35.03
N TYR A 163 0.64 27.84 33.98
CA TYR A 163 1.15 29.19 34.07
C TYR A 163 0.16 30.17 34.74
N ASP A 164 -1.15 29.98 34.57
CA ASP A 164 -2.15 30.92 35.07
C ASP A 164 -2.65 30.59 36.50
N ARG A 165 -2.55 29.29 36.92
CA ARG A 165 -3.11 28.87 38.22
C ARG A 165 -2.10 28.21 39.12
N VAL A 166 -1.30 27.27 38.58
CA VAL A 166 -0.40 26.47 39.41
C VAL A 166 0.77 27.28 39.90
N ILE A 167 1.47 28.00 39.01
CA ILE A 167 2.65 28.79 39.35
C ILE A 167 2.31 29.95 40.29
N PRO A 168 1.28 30.79 40.04
CA PRO A 168 0.97 31.91 40.92
C PRO A 168 0.54 31.50 42.34
N ASN A 169 -0.13 30.33 42.46
CA ASN A 169 -0.68 29.85 43.73
C ASN A 169 0.20 28.81 44.42
N ASN A 170 1.39 28.47 43.88
CA ASN A 170 2.25 27.37 44.36
C ASN A 170 1.51 26.04 44.59
N ALA A 171 0.49 25.77 43.75
CA ALA A 171 -0.40 24.60 43.89
C ALA A 171 0.25 23.31 43.33
N VAL A 172 1.28 22.80 43.97
CA VAL A 172 2.05 21.63 43.54
C VAL A 172 1.20 20.36 43.44
N ASP A 173 0.24 20.19 44.33
CA ASP A 173 -0.70 19.03 44.27
C ASP A 173 -1.53 19.04 42.98
N THR A 174 -2.02 20.21 42.59
CA THR A 174 -2.76 20.38 41.33
C THR A 174 -1.87 20.11 40.11
N LEU A 175 -0.58 20.46 40.18
CA LEU A 175 0.38 20.17 39.12
C LEU A 175 0.49 18.66 38.86
N TRP A 176 0.63 17.86 39.93
CA TRP A 176 0.74 16.41 39.78
C TRP A 176 -0.52 15.76 39.21
N VAL A 177 -1.70 16.22 39.61
CA VAL A 177 -2.99 15.74 39.08
C VAL A 177 -3.07 16.07 37.58
N LEU A 178 -2.75 17.30 37.18
CA LEU A 178 -2.74 17.70 35.77
C LEU A 178 -1.68 16.96 34.96
N ALA A 179 -0.47 16.74 35.53
CA ALA A 179 0.61 16.02 34.87
C ALA A 179 0.25 14.54 34.62
N ILE A 180 -0.35 13.85 35.61
CA ILE A 180 -0.83 12.49 35.43
C ILE A 180 -1.94 12.45 34.37
N GLY A 181 -2.88 13.39 34.42
CA GLY A 181 -3.97 13.47 33.43
C GLY A 181 -3.48 13.65 31.99
N ILE A 182 -2.50 14.53 31.77
CA ILE A 182 -1.94 14.75 30.43
C ILE A 182 -1.08 13.54 29.98
N LEU A 183 -0.37 12.88 30.89
CA LEU A 183 0.36 11.65 30.56
C LEU A 183 -0.57 10.53 30.07
N ILE A 184 -1.69 10.35 30.75
CA ILE A 184 -2.73 9.41 30.33
C ILE A 184 -3.27 9.81 28.95
N ALA A 185 -3.57 11.09 28.73
CA ALA A 185 -4.03 11.60 27.44
C ALA A 185 -3.00 11.33 26.31
N TYR A 186 -1.70 11.54 26.57
CA TYR A 186 -0.65 11.22 25.62
C TYR A 186 -0.50 9.73 25.34
N LEU A 187 -0.72 8.88 26.33
CA LEU A 187 -0.75 7.43 26.12
C LEU A 187 -1.90 7.04 25.17
N PHE A 188 -3.09 7.60 25.38
CA PHE A 188 -4.22 7.39 24.46
C PHE A 188 -3.95 7.97 23.06
N ASP A 189 -3.36 9.15 22.96
CA ASP A 189 -2.95 9.74 21.68
C ASP A 189 -1.99 8.82 20.94
N PHE A 190 -0.98 8.28 21.63
CA PHE A 190 -0.04 7.32 21.05
C PHE A 190 -0.73 6.05 20.55
N LEU A 191 -1.62 5.45 21.34
CA LEU A 191 -2.37 4.25 20.95
C LEU A 191 -3.26 4.51 19.75
N LEU A 192 -3.99 5.63 19.76
CA LEU A 192 -4.88 6.00 18.65
C LEU A 192 -4.13 6.32 17.37
N ARG A 193 -2.96 6.98 17.43
CA ARG A 193 -2.12 7.23 16.24
C ARG A 193 -1.62 5.92 15.64
N ASN A 194 -1.15 4.98 16.46
CA ASN A 194 -0.73 3.66 15.99
C ASN A 194 -1.89 2.89 15.36
N LEU A 195 -3.04 2.88 16.01
CA LEU A 195 -4.23 2.21 15.50
C LEU A 195 -4.73 2.85 14.18
N ARG A 196 -4.72 4.19 14.10
CA ARG A 196 -5.05 4.93 12.89
C ARG A 196 -4.10 4.58 11.74
N SER A 197 -2.79 4.57 11.98
CA SER A 197 -1.79 4.20 10.99
C SER A 197 -2.02 2.77 10.50
N TYR A 198 -2.25 1.83 11.42
CA TYR A 198 -2.54 0.43 11.09
C TYR A 198 -3.77 0.28 10.19
N PHE A 199 -4.86 1.00 10.47
CA PHE A 199 -6.08 0.95 9.62
C PHE A 199 -5.83 1.53 8.23
N VAL A 200 -5.07 2.62 8.13
CA VAL A 200 -4.70 3.22 6.83
C VAL A 200 -3.84 2.25 6.03
N ASP A 201 -2.84 1.62 6.66
CA ASP A 201 -1.96 0.64 6.01
C ASP A 201 -2.72 -0.61 5.56
N VAL A 202 -3.69 -1.08 6.36
CA VAL A 202 -4.55 -2.21 5.96
C VAL A 202 -5.45 -1.84 4.78
N ALA A 203 -6.07 -0.66 4.82
CA ALA A 203 -6.89 -0.18 3.71
C ALA A 203 -6.04 0.02 2.45
N GLY A 204 -4.87 0.64 2.59
CA GLY A 204 -3.91 0.87 1.51
C GLY A 204 -3.46 -0.43 0.85
N ARG A 205 -2.98 -1.40 1.62
CA ARG A 205 -2.57 -2.71 1.11
C ARG A 205 -3.70 -3.44 0.38
N ASN A 206 -4.92 -3.37 0.91
CA ASN A 206 -6.05 -4.03 0.29
C ASN A 206 -6.45 -3.35 -1.03
N ALA A 207 -6.46 -2.02 -1.07
CA ALA A 207 -6.68 -1.25 -2.28
C ALA A 207 -5.57 -1.50 -3.32
N ASP A 208 -4.32 -1.62 -2.86
CA ASP A 208 -3.13 -1.89 -3.64
C ASP A 208 -3.24 -3.18 -4.45
N VAL A 209 -3.55 -4.29 -3.80
CA VAL A 209 -3.72 -5.60 -4.47
C VAL A 209 -4.80 -5.53 -5.55
N VAL A 210 -5.92 -4.86 -5.26
CA VAL A 210 -7.04 -4.73 -6.21
C VAL A 210 -6.66 -3.85 -7.40
N LEU A 211 -6.06 -2.70 -7.16
CA LEU A 211 -5.65 -1.76 -8.20
C LEU A 211 -4.55 -2.33 -9.09
N SER A 212 -3.53 -2.97 -8.50
CA SER A 212 -2.44 -3.61 -9.22
C SER A 212 -2.95 -4.74 -10.13
N SER A 213 -3.83 -5.60 -9.62
CA SER A 213 -4.43 -6.67 -10.43
C SER A 213 -5.23 -6.13 -11.62
N ARG A 214 -5.98 -5.04 -11.43
CA ARG A 214 -6.74 -4.40 -12.51
C ARG A 214 -5.84 -3.73 -13.54
N LEU A 215 -4.77 -3.11 -13.08
CA LEU A 215 -3.80 -2.49 -13.97
C LEU A 215 -3.18 -3.53 -14.89
N VAL A 216 -2.70 -4.64 -14.33
CA VAL A 216 -2.14 -5.77 -15.10
C VAL A 216 -3.20 -6.34 -16.05
N GLN A 217 -4.43 -6.56 -15.57
CA GLN A 217 -5.52 -7.02 -16.43
C GLN A 217 -5.76 -6.07 -17.61
N LYS A 218 -5.72 -4.75 -17.38
CA LYS A 218 -5.90 -3.76 -18.45
C LYS A 218 -4.75 -3.79 -19.47
N VAL A 219 -3.52 -4.01 -19.01
CA VAL A 219 -2.35 -4.19 -19.89
C VAL A 219 -2.50 -5.46 -20.73
N LEU A 220 -2.90 -6.58 -20.11
CA LEU A 220 -3.07 -7.86 -20.82
C LEU A 220 -4.25 -7.82 -21.82
N THR A 221 -5.26 -7.00 -21.57
CA THR A 221 -6.42 -6.84 -22.48
C THR A 221 -6.28 -5.66 -23.43
N MET A 222 -5.15 -4.98 -23.43
CA MET A 222 -4.87 -3.85 -24.31
C MET A 222 -4.75 -4.33 -25.77
N ARG A 223 -5.31 -3.55 -26.69
CA ARG A 223 -5.14 -3.81 -28.13
C ARG A 223 -3.68 -3.57 -28.52
N LEU A 224 -3.16 -4.42 -29.41
CA LEU A 224 -1.77 -4.34 -29.84
C LEU A 224 -1.43 -3.03 -30.57
N ASP A 225 -2.42 -2.42 -31.24
CA ASP A 225 -2.29 -1.11 -31.91
C ASP A 225 -2.15 0.06 -30.91
N ALA A 226 -2.63 -0.11 -29.68
CA ALA A 226 -2.52 0.88 -28.61
C ALA A 226 -1.26 0.70 -27.74
N LYS A 227 -0.40 -0.28 -28.06
CA LYS A 227 0.85 -0.53 -27.32
C LYS A 227 1.84 0.61 -27.63
N PRO A 228 2.44 1.25 -26.60
CA PRO A 228 3.53 2.20 -26.80
C PRO A 228 4.70 1.56 -27.56
N GLU A 229 5.36 2.33 -28.43
CA GLU A 229 6.51 1.86 -29.23
C GLU A 229 7.65 1.36 -28.34
N SER A 230 7.87 1.99 -27.18
CA SER A 230 8.90 1.61 -26.22
C SER A 230 8.33 0.79 -25.05
N THR A 231 8.86 -0.39 -24.83
CA THR A 231 8.57 -1.22 -23.63
C THR A 231 8.97 -0.50 -22.35
N GLY A 232 10.07 0.27 -22.38
CA GLY A 232 10.51 1.09 -21.26
C GLY A 232 9.52 2.19 -20.89
N ALA A 233 8.87 2.81 -21.89
CA ALA A 233 7.79 3.79 -21.64
C ALA A 233 6.58 3.14 -20.96
N LEU A 234 6.18 1.95 -21.40
CA LEU A 234 5.08 1.20 -20.76
C LEU A 234 5.40 0.86 -19.30
N VAL A 235 6.61 0.37 -19.02
CA VAL A 235 7.06 0.07 -17.66
C VAL A 235 7.09 1.32 -16.79
N ASN A 236 7.53 2.45 -17.34
CA ASN A 236 7.53 3.71 -16.61
C ASN A 236 6.11 4.18 -16.28
N ASN A 237 5.18 4.13 -17.23
CA ASN A 237 3.77 4.48 -16.99
C ASN A 237 3.13 3.59 -15.92
N LEU A 238 3.49 2.31 -15.85
CA LEU A 238 3.04 1.41 -14.79
C LEU A 238 3.60 1.82 -13.43
N ARG A 239 4.85 2.23 -13.38
CA ARG A 239 5.53 2.70 -12.17
C ARG A 239 4.95 4.02 -11.66
N GLU A 240 4.61 4.95 -12.57
CA GLU A 240 3.92 6.20 -12.23
C GLU A 240 2.54 5.95 -11.61
N PHE A 241 1.82 4.96 -12.13
CA PHE A 241 0.56 4.54 -11.52
C PHE A 241 0.75 4.00 -10.09
N GLU A 242 1.86 3.31 -9.82
CA GLU A 242 2.22 2.89 -8.45
C GLU A 242 2.42 4.10 -7.52
N SER A 243 3.06 5.15 -8.00
CA SER A 243 3.25 6.40 -7.24
C SER A 243 1.92 7.10 -6.94
N LEU A 244 1.01 7.18 -7.93
CA LEU A 244 -0.35 7.69 -7.73
C LEU A 244 -1.13 6.85 -6.71
N ARG A 245 -1.03 5.54 -6.80
CA ARG A 245 -1.65 4.61 -5.86
C ARG A 245 -1.14 4.82 -4.43
N GLU A 246 0.18 4.95 -4.24
CA GLU A 246 0.79 5.23 -2.96
C GLU A 246 0.32 6.56 -2.39
N PHE A 247 0.14 7.59 -3.22
CA PHE A 247 -0.43 8.87 -2.82
C PHE A 247 -1.80 8.72 -2.17
N PHE A 248 -2.70 7.92 -2.74
CA PHE A 248 -4.06 7.72 -2.21
C PHE A 248 -4.14 6.70 -1.07
N SER A 249 -3.17 5.81 -0.92
CA SER A 249 -3.15 4.77 0.12
C SER A 249 -2.35 5.15 1.36
N SER A 250 -1.61 6.26 1.34
CA SER A 250 -0.65 6.63 2.38
C SER A 250 -1.08 7.84 3.23
N SER A 251 -0.11 8.40 3.95
CA SER A 251 -0.24 9.56 4.83
C SER A 251 -0.87 10.81 4.20
N THR A 252 -0.95 10.88 2.87
CA THR A 252 -1.59 11.97 2.15
C THR A 252 -3.06 12.11 2.50
N LEU A 253 -3.77 10.99 2.54
CA LEU A 253 -5.18 10.96 2.89
C LEU A 253 -5.39 11.42 4.35
N LEU A 254 -4.44 11.10 5.24
CA LEU A 254 -4.46 11.58 6.63
C LEU A 254 -4.36 13.10 6.69
N ALA A 255 -3.51 13.73 5.89
CA ALA A 255 -3.39 15.18 5.85
C ALA A 255 -4.70 15.85 5.43
N PHE A 256 -5.42 15.28 4.46
CA PHE A 256 -6.74 15.77 4.07
C PHE A 256 -7.81 15.58 5.17
N ILE A 257 -7.77 14.46 5.88
CA ILE A 257 -8.69 14.19 7.01
C ILE A 257 -8.42 15.15 8.18
N ASP A 258 -7.15 15.55 8.38
CA ASP A 258 -6.77 16.46 9.45
C ASP A 258 -7.02 17.95 9.11
N LEU A 259 -7.26 18.32 7.82
CA LEU A 259 -7.55 19.70 7.39
C LEU A 259 -8.72 20.39 8.10
N PRO A 260 -9.91 19.76 8.31
CA PRO A 260 -11.01 20.40 9.00
C PRO A 260 -10.65 20.83 10.43
N PHE A 261 -9.67 20.16 11.06
CA PHE A 261 -9.23 20.49 12.42
C PHE A 261 -8.37 21.77 12.47
N LEU A 262 -7.82 22.23 11.34
CA LEU A 262 -7.24 23.56 11.24
C LEU A 262 -8.27 24.63 11.63
N VAL A 263 -9.51 24.50 11.13
CA VAL A 263 -10.58 25.46 11.44
C VAL A 263 -10.92 25.39 12.93
N VAL A 264 -11.02 24.19 13.51
CA VAL A 264 -11.27 24.01 14.94
C VAL A 264 -10.15 24.62 15.78
N ALA A 265 -8.89 24.40 15.39
CA ALA A 265 -7.73 24.99 16.08
C ALA A 265 -7.72 26.54 16.01
N LEU A 266 -8.09 27.13 14.85
CA LEU A 266 -8.21 28.57 14.69
C LEU A 266 -9.37 29.16 15.51
N LEU A 267 -10.51 28.49 15.57
CA LEU A 267 -11.64 28.91 16.41
C LEU A 267 -11.25 28.89 17.90
N LEU A 268 -10.57 27.82 18.33
CA LEU A 268 -10.08 27.73 19.71
C LEU A 268 -9.01 28.79 20.01
N LEU A 269 -8.12 29.06 19.06
CA LEU A 269 -7.16 30.12 19.14
C LEU A 269 -7.84 31.49 19.26
N GLY A 270 -8.91 31.72 18.48
CA GLY A 270 -9.72 32.97 18.60
C GLY A 270 -10.42 33.10 19.94
N TYR A 271 -10.84 31.99 20.55
CA TYR A 271 -11.44 31.99 21.88
C TYR A 271 -10.43 32.30 23.00
N ILE A 272 -9.23 31.71 22.95
CA ILE A 272 -8.18 31.87 23.97
C ILE A 272 -7.37 33.15 23.75
N GLY A 273 -6.89 33.33 22.51
CA GLY A 273 -5.97 34.43 22.14
C GLY A 273 -6.67 35.68 21.61
N GLY A 274 -7.99 35.63 21.36
CA GLY A 274 -8.75 36.73 20.79
C GLY A 274 -8.18 37.17 19.42
N PRO A 275 -7.83 38.49 19.25
CA PRO A 275 -7.34 39.01 17.97
C PRO A 275 -6.03 38.40 17.46
N LEU A 276 -5.28 37.67 18.29
CA LEU A 276 -4.03 37.03 17.87
C LEU A 276 -4.26 35.99 16.74
N VAL A 277 -5.50 35.51 16.57
CA VAL A 277 -5.87 34.60 15.46
C VAL A 277 -5.64 35.23 14.08
N ILE A 278 -5.59 36.54 13.98
CA ILE A 278 -5.35 37.27 12.72
C ILE A 278 -3.97 36.90 12.14
N LEU A 279 -2.95 36.71 12.99
CA LEU A 279 -1.60 36.38 12.53
C LEU A 279 -1.55 35.02 11.73
N PRO A 280 -1.98 33.88 12.27
CA PRO A 280 -2.02 32.65 11.49
C PRO A 280 -3.04 32.74 10.34
N LEU A 281 -4.13 33.49 10.49
CA LEU A 281 -5.11 33.65 9.42
C LEU A 281 -4.51 34.37 8.20
N CYS A 282 -3.66 35.39 8.42
CA CYS A 282 -2.89 36.06 7.35
C CYS A 282 -1.77 35.20 6.80
N ALA A 283 -1.20 34.30 7.60
CA ALA A 283 -0.13 33.40 7.16
C ALA A 283 -0.64 32.29 6.23
N ILE A 284 -1.87 31.79 6.41
CA ILE A 284 -2.47 30.74 5.58
C ILE A 284 -2.49 31.12 4.09
N PRO A 285 -3.03 32.26 3.65
CA PRO A 285 -2.98 32.70 2.26
C PRO A 285 -1.55 32.81 1.74
N VAL A 286 -0.62 33.32 2.55
CA VAL A 286 0.80 33.44 2.16
C VAL A 286 1.40 32.05 1.89
N LEU A 287 1.13 31.06 2.73
CA LEU A 287 1.58 29.69 2.55
C LEU A 287 0.97 29.07 1.30
N ILE A 288 -0.32 29.26 1.06
CA ILE A 288 -1.03 28.73 -0.12
C ILE A 288 -0.48 29.38 -1.39
N ILE A 289 -0.34 30.70 -1.42
CA ILE A 289 0.19 31.42 -2.58
C ILE A 289 1.64 30.99 -2.86
N THR A 290 2.47 30.90 -1.83
CA THR A 290 3.86 30.41 -1.97
C THR A 290 3.88 28.99 -2.54
N GLY A 291 3.03 28.10 -2.05
CA GLY A 291 2.89 26.73 -2.56
C GLY A 291 2.53 26.73 -4.05
N ILE A 292 1.51 27.46 -4.46
CA ILE A 292 1.05 27.56 -5.85
C ILE A 292 2.14 28.16 -6.76
N VAL A 293 2.77 29.25 -6.35
CA VAL A 293 3.81 29.92 -7.15
C VAL A 293 5.03 29.02 -7.37
N LEU A 294 5.51 28.38 -6.31
CA LEU A 294 6.66 27.46 -6.42
C LEU A 294 6.29 26.19 -7.17
N GLN A 295 5.06 25.74 -7.05
CA GLN A 295 4.53 24.62 -7.81
C GLN A 295 4.51 24.92 -9.31
N GLU A 296 3.97 26.06 -9.74
CA GLU A 296 3.93 26.44 -11.16
C GLU A 296 5.35 26.64 -11.72
N ALA A 297 6.25 27.28 -10.95
CA ALA A 297 7.65 27.40 -11.31
C ALA A 297 8.38 26.05 -11.45
N GLY A 298 8.02 25.07 -10.62
CA GLY A 298 8.59 23.71 -10.64
C GLY A 298 8.04 22.81 -11.76
N LYS A 299 6.83 23.10 -12.26
CA LYS A 299 6.11 22.23 -13.21
C LYS A 299 6.89 21.91 -14.47
N ARG A 300 7.41 22.92 -15.14
CA ARG A 300 8.23 22.73 -16.37
C ARG A 300 9.46 21.85 -16.11
N THR A 301 10.08 22.03 -14.97
CA THR A 301 11.27 21.25 -14.57
C THR A 301 10.91 19.81 -14.23
N ALA A 302 9.76 19.61 -13.59
CA ALA A 302 9.22 18.27 -13.29
C ALA A 302 8.90 17.51 -14.58
N GLU A 303 8.23 18.14 -15.56
CA GLU A 303 7.95 17.55 -16.88
C GLU A 303 9.24 17.18 -17.65
N GLN A 304 10.27 18.04 -17.60
CA GLN A 304 11.58 17.74 -18.17
C GLN A 304 12.24 16.55 -17.45
N GLY A 305 12.21 16.55 -16.13
CA GLY A 305 12.75 15.46 -15.32
C GLY A 305 12.06 14.13 -15.61
N TYR A 306 10.76 14.15 -15.80
CA TYR A 306 9.96 12.99 -16.19
C TYR A 306 10.43 12.41 -17.54
N LYS A 307 10.52 13.24 -18.60
CA LYS A 307 11.02 12.82 -19.92
C LYS A 307 12.43 12.23 -19.85
N GLN A 308 13.30 12.83 -19.05
CA GLN A 308 14.67 12.34 -18.86
C GLN A 308 14.73 11.03 -18.09
N ASN A 309 13.89 10.84 -17.09
CA ASN A 309 13.76 9.56 -16.38
C ASN A 309 13.23 8.45 -17.31
N MET A 310 12.27 8.77 -18.18
CA MET A 310 11.81 7.82 -19.21
C MET A 310 12.96 7.39 -20.13
N GLN A 311 13.73 8.33 -20.66
CA GLN A 311 14.88 8.05 -21.52
C GLN A 311 15.94 7.20 -20.81
N LYS A 312 16.25 7.53 -19.55
CA LYS A 312 17.17 6.76 -18.72
C LYS A 312 16.69 5.32 -18.52
N ASN A 313 15.41 5.12 -18.18
CA ASN A 313 14.84 3.79 -17.96
C ASN A 313 14.77 3.00 -19.29
N ALA A 314 14.41 3.64 -20.40
CA ALA A 314 14.40 3.01 -21.71
C ALA A 314 15.82 2.53 -22.11
N LEU A 315 16.83 3.39 -21.95
CA LEU A 315 18.22 3.04 -22.20
C LEU A 315 18.69 1.86 -21.33
N LEU A 316 18.31 1.84 -20.03
CA LEU A 316 18.66 0.74 -19.13
C LEU A 316 18.07 -0.60 -19.61
N VAL A 317 16.79 -0.59 -20.00
CA VAL A 317 16.13 -1.79 -20.51
C VAL A 317 16.79 -2.26 -21.82
N GLU A 318 17.15 -1.34 -22.71
CA GLU A 318 17.83 -1.63 -23.97
C GLU A 318 19.23 -2.20 -23.73
N LEU A 319 20.01 -1.62 -22.81
CA LEU A 319 21.31 -2.11 -22.39
C LEU A 319 21.25 -3.54 -21.86
N VAL A 320 20.27 -3.84 -20.99
CA VAL A 320 20.13 -5.18 -20.41
C VAL A 320 19.68 -6.20 -21.46
N ASN A 321 18.75 -5.84 -22.33
CA ASN A 321 18.27 -6.72 -23.39
C ASN A 321 19.32 -6.97 -24.48
N GLY A 322 20.18 -5.98 -24.76
CA GLY A 322 21.24 -6.04 -25.75
C GLY A 322 22.62 -6.42 -25.20
N LEU A 323 22.71 -6.91 -23.96
CA LEU A 323 23.97 -7.12 -23.27
C LEU A 323 24.94 -8.08 -24.02
N GLU A 324 24.40 -9.16 -24.59
CA GLU A 324 25.19 -10.10 -25.40
C GLU A 324 25.77 -9.43 -26.65
N THR A 325 24.95 -8.65 -27.35
CA THR A 325 25.40 -7.91 -28.55
C THR A 325 26.44 -6.86 -28.19
N LEU A 326 26.24 -6.13 -27.08
CA LEU A 326 27.20 -5.16 -26.57
C LEU A 326 28.58 -5.78 -26.29
N LYS A 327 28.57 -6.95 -25.64
CA LYS A 327 29.77 -7.71 -25.34
C LYS A 327 30.45 -8.24 -26.60
N ALA A 328 29.67 -8.76 -27.54
CA ALA A 328 30.22 -9.25 -28.82
C ALA A 328 30.86 -8.13 -29.67
N CYS A 329 30.31 -6.90 -29.58
CA CYS A 329 30.83 -5.74 -30.31
C CYS A 329 31.88 -4.94 -29.54
N MET A 330 32.26 -5.33 -28.30
CA MET A 330 33.17 -4.60 -27.41
C MET A 330 32.76 -3.11 -27.24
N ALA A 331 31.46 -2.85 -27.14
CA ALA A 331 30.88 -1.50 -27.13
C ALA A 331 30.60 -0.95 -25.73
N GLU A 332 31.09 -1.62 -24.66
CA GLU A 332 30.79 -1.27 -23.26
C GLU A 332 31.18 0.15 -22.91
N SER A 333 32.38 0.59 -23.30
CA SER A 333 32.86 1.94 -22.98
C SER A 333 32.01 3.04 -23.62
N ARG A 334 31.54 2.82 -24.85
CA ARG A 334 30.67 3.76 -25.56
C ARG A 334 29.32 3.86 -24.87
N MET A 335 28.77 2.73 -24.47
CA MET A 335 27.48 2.68 -23.76
C MET A 335 27.55 3.23 -22.35
N LEU A 336 28.65 3.00 -21.64
CA LEU A 336 28.90 3.63 -20.34
C LEU A 336 28.94 5.16 -20.46
N HIS A 337 29.62 5.70 -21.45
CA HIS A 337 29.67 7.13 -21.67
C HIS A 337 28.29 7.72 -21.99
N LEU A 338 27.50 7.05 -22.82
CA LEU A 338 26.13 7.44 -23.12
C LEU A 338 25.25 7.42 -21.84
N TRP A 339 25.39 6.37 -21.02
CA TRP A 339 24.69 6.25 -19.74
C TRP A 339 25.06 7.39 -18.79
N GLU A 340 26.35 7.72 -18.65
CA GLU A 340 26.82 8.83 -17.81
C GLU A 340 26.23 10.18 -18.26
N GLN A 341 26.13 10.43 -19.55
CA GLN A 341 25.51 11.64 -20.10
C GLN A 341 24.01 11.71 -19.72
N VAL A 342 23.27 10.64 -19.95
CA VAL A 342 21.82 10.57 -19.64
C VAL A 342 21.57 10.71 -18.15
N VAL A 343 22.37 10.06 -17.30
CA VAL A 343 22.29 10.17 -15.84
C VAL A 343 22.63 11.60 -15.39
N GLY A 344 23.65 12.21 -15.96
CA GLY A 344 24.05 13.59 -15.64
C GLY A 344 22.93 14.59 -15.93
N VAL A 345 22.25 14.46 -17.07
CA VAL A 345 21.11 15.30 -17.43
C VAL A 345 19.92 15.05 -16.50
N SER A 346 19.59 13.79 -16.21
CA SER A 346 18.53 13.40 -15.30
C SER A 346 18.79 13.91 -13.87
N ALA A 347 20.02 13.83 -13.39
CA ALA A 347 20.43 14.31 -12.07
C ALA A 347 20.26 15.83 -11.92
N LYS A 348 20.63 16.61 -12.97
CA LYS A 348 20.41 18.07 -12.97
C LYS A 348 18.92 18.41 -12.82
N ALA A 349 18.05 17.79 -13.60
CA ALA A 349 16.61 18.03 -13.53
C ALA A 349 16.03 17.65 -12.16
N GLY A 350 16.41 16.49 -11.63
CA GLY A 350 16.01 16.07 -10.28
C GLY A 350 16.49 17.02 -9.18
N SER A 351 17.70 17.57 -9.32
CA SER A 351 18.26 18.56 -8.38
C SER A 351 17.44 19.86 -8.37
N VAL A 352 17.05 20.37 -9.55
CA VAL A 352 16.23 21.58 -9.65
C VAL A 352 14.85 21.38 -9.05
N ALA A 353 14.19 20.24 -9.32
CA ALA A 353 12.89 19.92 -8.71
C ALA A 353 12.97 19.86 -7.17
N LYS A 354 14.02 19.20 -6.63
CA LYS A 354 14.28 19.18 -5.19
C LYS A 354 14.51 20.58 -4.60
N LYS A 355 15.18 21.48 -5.36
CA LYS A 355 15.40 22.86 -4.91
C LYS A 355 14.10 23.61 -4.70
N TYR A 356 13.14 23.52 -5.63
CA TYR A 356 11.83 24.16 -5.46
C TYR A 356 11.04 23.58 -4.28
N ASN A 357 11.08 22.26 -4.10
CA ASN A 357 10.45 21.62 -2.96
C ASN A 357 11.07 22.06 -1.62
N ASN A 358 12.40 22.09 -1.55
CA ASN A 358 13.11 22.54 -0.35
C ASN A 358 12.84 24.04 -0.05
N LEU A 359 12.77 24.88 -1.09
CA LEU A 359 12.40 26.27 -0.94
C LEU A 359 10.99 26.43 -0.36
N ALA A 360 10.02 25.64 -0.85
CA ALA A 360 8.65 25.66 -0.33
C ALA A 360 8.62 25.32 1.16
N ILE A 361 9.33 24.26 1.58
CA ILE A 361 9.41 23.86 2.99
C ILE A 361 10.11 24.94 3.82
N THR A 362 11.22 25.50 3.33
CA THR A 362 12.00 26.51 4.05
C THR A 362 11.19 27.80 4.24
N ILE A 363 10.51 28.28 3.19
CA ILE A 363 9.64 29.45 3.29
C ILE A 363 8.48 29.19 4.24
N SER A 364 7.85 28.02 4.16
CA SER A 364 6.76 27.65 5.08
C SER A 364 7.21 27.63 6.54
N THR A 365 8.42 27.14 6.80
CA THR A 365 9.02 27.14 8.13
C THR A 365 9.29 28.57 8.60
N LEU A 366 9.85 29.42 7.73
CA LEU A 366 10.11 30.83 8.04
C LEU A 366 8.82 31.59 8.36
N VAL A 367 7.77 31.40 7.56
CA VAL A 367 6.46 32.03 7.83
C VAL A 367 5.91 31.57 9.18
N THR A 368 5.98 30.26 9.49
CA THR A 368 5.51 29.73 10.78
C THR A 368 6.30 30.31 11.96
N GLN A 369 7.62 30.47 11.83
CA GLN A 369 8.45 31.08 12.84
C GLN A 369 8.14 32.59 12.99
N ALA A 370 7.94 33.32 11.90
CA ALA A 370 7.54 34.71 11.92
C ALA A 370 6.18 34.90 12.61
N VAL A 371 5.21 34.00 12.35
CA VAL A 371 3.92 34.03 13.07
C VAL A 371 4.13 33.80 14.57
N SER A 372 4.97 32.82 14.97
CA SER A 372 5.25 32.55 16.38
C SER A 372 5.89 33.79 17.08
N VAL A 373 6.87 34.43 16.45
CA VAL A 373 7.47 35.66 16.96
C VAL A 373 6.44 36.79 17.04
N GLY A 374 5.64 36.96 15.99
CA GLY A 374 4.57 37.97 15.98
C GLY A 374 3.53 37.75 17.08
N MET A 375 3.17 36.48 17.33
CA MET A 375 2.29 36.06 18.43
C MET A 375 2.87 36.49 19.80
N VAL A 376 4.16 36.23 20.01
CA VAL A 376 4.81 36.59 21.27
C VAL A 376 4.85 38.11 21.43
N ILE A 377 5.27 38.88 20.41
CA ILE A 377 5.34 40.34 20.45
C ILE A 377 3.96 40.93 20.76
N TRP A 378 2.95 40.59 19.97
CA TRP A 378 1.60 41.16 20.16
C TRP A 378 0.96 40.67 21.45
N GLY A 379 1.20 39.39 21.83
CA GLY A 379 0.71 38.81 23.07
C GLY A 379 1.28 39.54 24.33
N VAL A 380 2.56 39.92 24.30
CA VAL A 380 3.16 40.73 25.40
C VAL A 380 2.45 42.08 25.57
N TYR A 381 2.15 42.79 24.49
CA TYR A 381 1.37 44.05 24.59
C TYR A 381 -0.01 43.78 25.19
N ARG A 382 -0.68 42.69 24.78
CA ARG A 382 -2.00 42.35 25.32
C ARG A 382 -1.97 41.94 26.79
N ILE A 383 -0.88 41.33 27.24
CA ILE A 383 -0.67 40.99 28.66
C ILE A 383 -0.45 42.30 29.45
N ALA A 384 0.33 43.23 28.92
CA ALA A 384 0.54 44.57 29.54
C ALA A 384 -0.77 45.34 29.66
N ASP A 385 -1.68 45.23 28.67
CA ASP A 385 -3.02 45.81 28.69
C ASP A 385 -4.01 45.07 29.59
N GLY A 386 -3.60 43.96 30.25
CA GLY A 386 -4.46 43.16 31.11
C GLY A 386 -5.54 42.34 30.39
N THR A 387 -5.51 42.25 29.04
CA THR A 387 -6.52 41.60 28.23
C THR A 387 -6.21 40.12 27.91
N MET A 388 -5.04 39.63 28.36
CA MET A 388 -4.58 38.27 28.13
C MET A 388 -3.68 37.80 29.28
N THR A 389 -3.74 36.46 29.55
CA THR A 389 -2.87 35.84 30.54
C THR A 389 -1.57 35.34 29.91
N MET A 390 -0.55 35.10 30.73
CA MET A 390 0.73 34.50 30.30
C MET A 390 0.50 33.11 29.74
N GLY A 391 -0.29 32.28 30.46
CA GLY A 391 -0.64 30.93 30.00
C GLY A 391 -1.47 30.96 28.72
N GLY A 392 -2.35 31.90 28.54
CA GLY A 392 -3.10 32.13 27.31
C GLY A 392 -2.20 32.41 26.12
N LEU A 393 -1.13 33.20 26.27
CA LEU A 393 -0.14 33.46 25.23
C LEU A 393 0.62 32.17 24.85
N ILE A 394 1.14 31.47 25.84
CA ILE A 394 1.93 30.24 25.60
C ILE A 394 1.03 29.16 24.97
N GLY A 395 -0.18 28.94 25.49
CA GLY A 395 -1.15 28.01 24.94
C GLY A 395 -1.54 28.37 23.49
N SER A 396 -1.75 29.65 23.19
CA SER A 396 -2.02 30.16 21.84
C SER A 396 -0.87 29.86 20.87
N ASN A 397 0.38 30.07 21.30
CA ASN A 397 1.55 29.79 20.47
C ASN A 397 1.71 28.28 20.15
N ILE A 398 1.43 27.40 21.12
CA ILE A 398 1.41 25.95 20.90
C ILE A 398 0.30 25.56 19.91
N LEU A 399 -0.90 26.17 20.01
CA LEU A 399 -2.01 25.93 19.09
C LEU A 399 -1.67 26.34 17.66
N VAL A 400 -0.99 27.48 17.46
CA VAL A 400 -0.54 27.92 16.13
C VAL A 400 0.41 26.91 15.52
N GLY A 401 1.39 26.40 16.27
CA GLY A 401 2.29 25.35 15.77
C GLY A 401 1.55 24.10 15.28
N ARG A 402 0.51 23.69 16.01
CA ARG A 402 -0.35 22.56 15.62
C ARG A 402 -1.24 22.87 14.42
N ALA A 403 -1.79 24.06 14.33
CA ALA A 403 -2.63 24.50 13.22
C ALA A 403 -1.82 24.60 11.91
N MET A 404 -0.56 25.02 11.95
CA MET A 404 0.29 25.17 10.77
C MET A 404 0.83 23.82 10.24
N ALA A 405 0.94 22.79 11.07
CA ALA A 405 1.54 21.51 10.69
C ALA A 405 0.85 20.79 9.49
N PRO A 406 -0.49 20.68 9.41
CA PRO A 406 -1.15 20.11 8.24
C PRO A 406 -0.91 20.89 6.95
N LEU A 407 -0.80 22.21 7.02
CA LEU A 407 -0.55 23.07 5.86
C LEU A 407 0.84 22.82 5.25
N MET A 408 1.86 22.65 6.09
CA MET A 408 3.20 22.29 5.62
C MET A 408 3.23 20.92 4.94
N GLN A 409 2.46 19.97 5.46
CA GLN A 409 2.34 18.64 4.83
C GLN A 409 1.66 18.73 3.46
N ILE A 410 0.59 19.50 3.32
CA ILE A 410 -0.11 19.67 2.04
C ILE A 410 0.80 20.30 0.99
N ALA A 411 1.59 21.30 1.33
CA ALA A 411 2.54 21.89 0.39
C ALA A 411 3.54 20.85 -0.15
N SER A 412 4.04 19.96 0.71
CA SER A 412 4.91 18.86 0.28
C SER A 412 4.21 17.80 -0.56
N LEU A 413 2.92 17.53 -0.28
CA LEU A 413 2.12 16.54 -0.98
C LEU A 413 1.71 17.01 -2.37
N LEU A 414 1.35 18.29 -2.54
CA LEU A 414 1.05 18.88 -3.84
C LEU A 414 2.25 18.76 -4.79
N THR A 415 3.47 18.95 -4.27
CA THR A 415 4.69 18.77 -5.05
C THR A 415 4.92 17.32 -5.47
N ARG A 416 4.59 16.35 -4.62
CA ARG A 416 4.66 14.92 -4.99
C ARG A 416 3.65 14.54 -6.05
N LEU A 417 2.42 15.06 -5.97
CA LEU A 417 1.35 14.83 -6.96
C LEU A 417 1.73 15.31 -8.36
N GLN A 418 2.50 16.38 -8.47
CA GLN A 418 2.97 16.87 -9.77
C GLN A 418 4.07 16.01 -10.39
N ASN A 419 4.85 15.31 -9.56
CA ASN A 419 5.93 14.45 -10.01
C ASN A 419 5.45 13.03 -10.35
N SER A 420 4.15 12.75 -10.18
CA SER A 420 3.47 11.48 -10.51
C SER A 420 2.51 11.67 -11.69
#